data_67eb825f6077994142ba4829aab17b4e
#
_entry.id   67eb825f6077994142ba4829aab17b4e
#
_cell.length_a   1.000
_cell.length_b   1.000
_cell.length_c   1.000
_cell.angle_alpha   90.00
_cell.angle_beta   90.00
_cell.angle_gamma   90.00
#
_symmetry.space_group_name_H-M   'P 1'
#
loop_
_entity.id
_entity.type
_entity.pdbx_description
1 polymer ?
#
loop_
_entity_poly.entity_id
_entity_poly.type
_entity_poly.pdbx_seq_one_letter_code
_entity_poly.pdbx_strand_id
1 'polypeptide(L)'
;MLEVRDIVKTFDDRAVVNHVTFEVHPGEIFALLGPNGAGKTTLIRMITDILRPDSGTIQLDGHAVGGDSRERVAYLPEERGLYRRASPLEVLVYYGQLKGLGAHAARAAGLALLERMELAEWATKQVQTLSKGMQQKVQFCTALIGEPRLLILDEPFAGLDPINTQLFERILAERRAAGATVLLSTHQMNKVEQLCDRALMIHHGHMVLYGAVGELRRRHADHAVMLRCEGRPDGVPGVRAVERVDGEWKLLLEPGVSPQSVLLALVGAGVPVVSFSVATLPLEDLFVKVVREGLGLDHGLSGPPEPEPAAGGAP
;
A
#
# COMPACT_ATOMS: atom_id res chain seq x y z
N MET A 1 4.74 8.15 13.16
CA MET A 1 3.35 8.08 12.66
C MET A 1 3.13 9.23 11.67
N LEU A 2 2.56 8.96 10.51
CA LEU A 2 2.10 10.00 9.58
C LEU A 2 0.61 10.24 9.82
N GLU A 3 0.23 11.50 10.04
CA GLU A 3 -1.15 11.93 10.24
C GLU A 3 -1.54 12.92 9.16
N VAL A 4 -2.65 12.66 8.50
CA VAL A 4 -3.25 13.51 7.46
C VAL A 4 -4.65 13.83 7.90
N ARG A 5 -4.96 15.12 8.11
CA ARG A 5 -6.23 15.55 8.69
C ARG A 5 -6.90 16.60 7.81
N ASP A 6 -8.07 16.26 7.31
CA ASP A 6 -9.00 17.14 6.58
C ASP A 6 -8.36 17.89 5.41
N ILE A 7 -7.54 17.17 4.64
CA ILE A 7 -6.77 17.76 3.54
C ILE A 7 -7.66 18.06 2.34
N VAL A 8 -7.57 19.31 1.89
CA VAL A 8 -8.20 19.78 0.66
C VAL A 8 -7.14 20.38 -0.28
N LYS A 9 -7.26 20.05 -1.56
CA LYS A 9 -6.49 20.68 -2.65
C LYS A 9 -7.33 20.88 -3.88
N THR A 10 -7.38 22.11 -4.34
CA THR A 10 -8.16 22.56 -5.51
C THR A 10 -7.22 23.07 -6.59
N PHE A 11 -7.52 22.77 -7.84
CA PHE A 11 -6.92 23.37 -9.04
C PHE A 11 -8.06 23.79 -9.99
N ASP A 12 -8.01 25.00 -10.50
CA ASP A 12 -9.01 25.54 -11.45
C ASP A 12 -10.46 25.25 -11.00
N ASP A 13 -10.77 25.61 -9.75
CA ASP A 13 -12.08 25.41 -9.08
C ASP A 13 -12.53 23.94 -8.92
N ARG A 14 -11.66 22.98 -9.23
CA ARG A 14 -11.92 21.56 -9.04
C ARG A 14 -11.14 21.02 -7.85
N ALA A 15 -11.83 20.49 -6.84
CA ALA A 15 -11.19 19.78 -5.74
C ALA A 15 -10.60 18.44 -6.25
N VAL A 16 -9.27 18.34 -6.26
CA VAL A 16 -8.52 17.12 -6.65
C VAL A 16 -8.29 16.22 -5.46
N VAL A 17 -8.19 16.79 -4.24
CA VAL A 17 -8.22 16.10 -2.96
C VAL A 17 -9.24 16.83 -2.11
N ASN A 18 -10.20 16.10 -1.54
CA ASN A 18 -11.36 16.68 -0.89
C ASN A 18 -11.64 16.01 0.46
N HIS A 19 -11.33 16.73 1.55
CA HIS A 19 -11.54 16.32 2.94
C HIS A 19 -10.97 14.93 3.28
N VAL A 20 -9.72 14.66 2.85
CA VAL A 20 -9.06 13.36 3.09
C VAL A 20 -8.41 13.34 4.46
N THR A 21 -8.77 12.32 5.27
CA THR A 21 -8.23 12.09 6.62
C THR A 21 -7.80 10.63 6.78
N PHE A 22 -6.54 10.38 7.15
CA PHE A 22 -6.04 9.04 7.47
C PHE A 22 -4.75 9.10 8.28
N GLU A 23 -4.34 7.95 8.79
CA GLU A 23 -3.10 7.76 9.53
C GLU A 23 -2.31 6.58 8.96
N VAL A 24 -0.98 6.71 9.00
CA VAL A 24 -0.06 5.60 8.70
C VAL A 24 0.75 5.30 9.95
N HIS A 25 0.68 4.06 10.42
CA HIS A 25 1.33 3.66 11.66
C HIS A 25 2.80 3.32 11.43
N PRO A 26 3.67 3.49 12.44
CA PRO A 26 5.06 3.08 12.33
C PRO A 26 5.21 1.60 12.01
N GLY A 27 6.09 1.27 11.05
CA GLY A 27 6.41 -0.12 10.71
C GLY A 27 5.34 -0.85 9.90
N GLU A 28 4.34 -0.16 9.34
CA GLU A 28 3.37 -0.76 8.42
C GLU A 28 3.71 -0.46 6.95
N ILE A 29 3.19 -1.28 6.05
CA ILE A 29 3.08 -0.99 4.62
C ILE A 29 1.65 -0.55 4.36
N PHE A 30 1.48 0.72 4.04
CA PHE A 30 0.20 1.36 3.80
C PHE A 30 0.00 1.64 2.31
N ALA A 31 -1.14 1.25 1.74
CA ALA A 31 -1.46 1.49 0.35
C ALA A 31 -2.34 2.74 0.15
N LEU A 32 -1.96 3.56 -0.81
CA LEU A 32 -2.80 4.62 -1.38
C LEU A 32 -3.31 4.15 -2.74
N LEU A 33 -4.56 3.71 -2.78
CA LEU A 33 -5.21 3.11 -3.95
C LEU A 33 -6.08 4.10 -4.71
N GLY A 34 -6.29 3.83 -5.98
CA GLY A 34 -7.27 4.54 -6.80
C GLY A 34 -6.86 4.58 -8.27
N PRO A 35 -7.80 4.88 -9.17
CA PRO A 35 -7.51 5.01 -10.60
C PRO A 35 -6.59 6.20 -10.89
N ASN A 36 -6.11 6.28 -12.14
CA ASN A 36 -5.34 7.43 -12.59
C ASN A 36 -6.20 8.69 -12.51
N GLY A 37 -5.60 9.79 -12.03
CA GLY A 37 -6.32 11.05 -11.81
C GLY A 37 -7.19 11.10 -10.54
N ALA A 38 -7.16 10.08 -9.68
CA ALA A 38 -7.93 10.07 -8.42
C ALA A 38 -7.45 11.08 -7.36
N GLY A 39 -6.23 11.63 -7.50
CA GLY A 39 -5.63 12.55 -6.53
C GLY A 39 -4.43 11.98 -5.75
N LYS A 40 -4.03 10.71 -5.99
CA LYS A 40 -2.93 10.03 -5.27
C LYS A 40 -1.62 10.81 -5.28
N THR A 41 -1.09 11.10 -6.46
CA THR A 41 0.18 11.85 -6.61
C THR A 41 0.10 13.25 -6.02
N THR A 42 -1.06 13.92 -6.11
CA THR A 42 -1.29 15.23 -5.47
C THR A 42 -1.19 15.11 -3.95
N LEU A 43 -1.82 14.10 -3.35
CA LEU A 43 -1.73 13.84 -1.92
C LEU A 43 -0.30 13.50 -1.49
N ILE A 44 0.41 12.66 -2.24
CA ILE A 44 1.84 12.35 -2.00
C ILE A 44 2.69 13.62 -2.05
N ARG A 45 2.49 14.49 -3.03
CA ARG A 45 3.22 15.77 -3.15
C ARG A 45 2.96 16.70 -1.97
N MET A 46 1.79 16.64 -1.36
CA MET A 46 1.50 17.38 -0.12
C MET A 46 2.18 16.73 1.10
N ILE A 47 2.18 15.40 1.21
CA ILE A 47 2.87 14.67 2.27
C ILE A 47 4.39 14.89 2.22
N THR A 48 4.96 15.10 1.02
CA THR A 48 6.40 15.34 0.81
C THR A 48 6.79 16.82 0.84
N ASP A 49 5.88 17.72 1.20
CA ASP A 49 6.09 19.18 1.21
C ASP A 49 6.55 19.76 -0.16
N ILE A 50 6.21 19.09 -1.25
CA ILE A 50 6.39 19.60 -2.62
C ILE A 50 5.23 20.53 -2.99
N LEU A 51 4.05 20.27 -2.46
CA LEU A 51 2.83 21.04 -2.68
C LEU A 51 2.19 21.34 -1.34
N ARG A 52 1.64 22.56 -1.18
CA ARG A 52 0.88 22.90 0.04
C ARG A 52 -0.61 22.61 -0.13
N PRO A 53 -1.26 22.01 0.87
CA PRO A 53 -2.71 21.90 0.90
C PRO A 53 -3.35 23.29 1.00
N ASP A 54 -4.60 23.42 0.55
CA ASP A 54 -5.38 24.64 0.69
C ASP A 54 -6.01 24.72 2.09
N SER A 55 -6.33 23.55 2.67
CA SER A 55 -6.74 23.42 4.08
C SER A 55 -6.34 22.06 4.65
N GLY A 56 -6.45 21.92 5.98
CA GLY A 56 -6.07 20.73 6.73
C GLY A 56 -4.60 20.73 7.16
N THR A 57 -4.17 19.63 7.78
CA THR A 57 -2.81 19.49 8.34
C THR A 57 -2.20 18.14 8.02
N ILE A 58 -0.88 18.13 7.81
CA ILE A 58 -0.09 16.90 7.64
C ILE A 58 1.04 16.94 8.67
N GLN A 59 1.15 15.87 9.46
CA GLN A 59 2.17 15.74 10.50
C GLN A 59 2.91 14.41 10.38
N LEU A 60 4.21 14.43 10.62
CA LEU A 60 5.06 13.25 10.77
C LEU A 60 5.66 13.26 12.17
N ASP A 61 5.38 12.23 12.97
CA ASP A 61 5.80 12.09 14.35
C ASP A 61 5.43 13.33 15.22
N GLY A 62 4.21 13.87 15.01
CA GLY A 62 3.69 15.04 15.74
C GLY A 62 4.22 16.40 15.27
N HIS A 63 5.06 16.45 14.22
CA HIS A 63 5.59 17.68 13.66
C HIS A 63 5.04 17.90 12.23
N ALA A 64 4.77 19.15 11.88
CA ALA A 64 4.38 19.49 10.53
C ALA A 64 5.44 19.00 9.53
N VAL A 65 4.99 18.45 8.38
CA VAL A 65 5.90 18.03 7.32
C VAL A 65 6.65 19.23 6.75
N GLY A 66 7.95 19.04 6.44
CA GLY A 66 8.85 20.09 5.97
C GLY A 66 10.07 20.26 6.89
N GLY A 67 11.02 21.14 6.53
CA GLY A 67 12.23 21.39 7.31
C GLY A 67 13.02 20.13 7.66
N ASP A 68 13.26 19.89 8.95
CA ASP A 68 14.08 18.79 9.47
C ASP A 68 13.48 17.39 9.23
N SER A 69 12.18 17.29 8.90
CA SER A 69 11.56 16.01 8.60
C SER A 69 12.02 15.40 7.27
N ARG A 70 12.60 16.21 6.37
CA ARG A 70 13.03 15.78 5.03
C ARG A 70 14.12 14.71 5.04
N GLU A 71 14.99 14.70 6.02
CA GLU A 71 16.03 13.68 6.15
C GLU A 71 15.46 12.29 6.47
N ARG A 72 14.29 12.24 7.10
CA ARG A 72 13.61 11.01 7.54
C ARG A 72 12.68 10.43 6.49
N VAL A 73 12.33 11.21 5.46
CA VAL A 73 11.41 10.83 4.40
C VAL A 73 12.17 10.59 3.10
N ALA A 74 11.86 9.50 2.42
CA ALA A 74 12.29 9.29 1.05
C ALA A 74 11.08 9.19 0.13
N TYR A 75 11.19 9.81 -1.03
CA TYR A 75 10.16 9.78 -2.07
C TYR A 75 10.72 9.22 -3.37
N LEU A 76 10.04 8.21 -3.89
CA LEU A 76 10.24 7.65 -5.21
C LEU A 76 9.08 8.12 -6.10
N PRO A 77 9.28 9.07 -7.01
CA PRO A 77 8.23 9.48 -7.95
C PRO A 77 8.02 8.42 -9.04
N GLU A 78 6.82 8.41 -9.63
CA GLU A 78 6.49 7.57 -10.78
C GLU A 78 7.38 7.88 -11.99
N GLU A 79 7.64 9.18 -12.24
CA GLU A 79 8.51 9.61 -13.33
C GLU A 79 9.99 9.45 -12.97
N ARG A 80 10.77 9.02 -13.98
CA ARG A 80 12.21 8.81 -13.79
C ARG A 80 12.97 10.13 -13.83
N GLY A 81 13.48 10.55 -12.67
CA GLY A 81 14.27 11.77 -12.48
C GLY A 81 15.77 11.56 -12.40
N LEU A 82 16.32 10.50 -12.98
CA LEU A 82 17.76 10.21 -12.89
C LEU A 82 18.61 11.10 -13.80
N TYR A 83 19.80 11.50 -13.32
CA TYR A 83 20.80 12.21 -14.11
C TYR A 83 21.39 11.31 -15.19
N ARG A 84 20.97 11.48 -16.44
CA ARG A 84 21.23 10.57 -17.57
C ARG A 84 22.71 10.34 -17.87
N ARG A 85 23.58 11.35 -17.66
CA ARG A 85 25.03 11.29 -17.93
C ARG A 85 25.86 10.82 -16.72
N ALA A 86 25.28 10.83 -15.52
CA ALA A 86 25.93 10.31 -14.32
C ALA A 86 25.88 8.78 -14.32
N SER A 87 26.78 8.15 -13.57
CA SER A 87 26.72 6.73 -13.29
C SER A 87 25.77 6.43 -12.11
N PRO A 88 25.21 5.20 -12.00
CA PRO A 88 24.43 4.80 -10.83
C PRO A 88 25.09 5.10 -9.52
N LEU A 89 26.39 4.82 -9.40
CA LEU A 89 27.11 5.07 -8.16
C LEU A 89 27.23 6.57 -7.84
N GLU A 90 27.52 7.43 -8.82
CA GLU A 90 27.53 8.88 -8.64
C GLU A 90 26.17 9.41 -8.20
N VAL A 91 25.08 8.92 -8.81
CA VAL A 91 23.71 9.26 -8.41
C VAL A 91 23.48 8.88 -6.95
N LEU A 92 23.83 7.65 -6.55
CA LEU A 92 23.60 7.18 -5.17
C LEU A 92 24.48 7.92 -4.16
N VAL A 93 25.73 8.23 -4.48
CA VAL A 93 26.59 9.04 -3.63
C VAL A 93 26.00 10.44 -3.42
N TYR A 94 25.53 11.07 -4.49
CA TYR A 94 24.89 12.38 -4.43
C TYR A 94 23.64 12.35 -3.51
N TYR A 95 22.72 11.39 -3.71
CA TYR A 95 21.53 11.26 -2.86
C TYR A 95 21.88 10.89 -1.42
N GLY A 96 22.91 10.05 -1.19
CA GLY A 96 23.37 9.72 0.15
C GLY A 96 23.90 10.94 0.89
N GLN A 97 24.68 11.79 0.19
CA GLN A 97 25.19 13.04 0.77
C GLN A 97 24.06 14.05 1.06
N LEU A 98 23.03 14.15 0.20
CA LEU A 98 21.85 14.98 0.47
C LEU A 98 21.08 14.51 1.72
N LYS A 99 21.20 13.24 2.08
CA LYS A 99 20.64 12.65 3.30
C LYS A 99 21.62 12.63 4.49
N GLY A 100 22.68 13.43 4.43
CA GLY A 100 23.62 13.61 5.55
C GLY A 100 24.72 12.55 5.64
N LEU A 101 24.82 11.59 4.71
CA LEU A 101 25.93 10.62 4.73
C LEU A 101 27.23 11.29 4.28
N GLY A 102 28.36 10.99 4.96
CA GLY A 102 29.68 11.34 4.45
C GLY A 102 29.98 10.63 3.12
N ALA A 103 30.79 11.23 2.25
CA ALA A 103 31.08 10.72 0.90
C ALA A 103 31.53 9.24 0.88
N HIS A 104 32.36 8.82 1.83
CA HIS A 104 32.82 7.43 1.94
C HIS A 104 31.68 6.47 2.31
N ALA A 105 30.84 6.85 3.29
CA ALA A 105 29.67 6.07 3.71
C ALA A 105 28.63 5.98 2.60
N ALA A 106 28.34 7.10 1.91
CA ALA A 106 27.41 7.14 0.78
C ALA A 106 27.88 6.23 -0.37
N ARG A 107 29.20 6.20 -0.65
CA ARG A 107 29.78 5.32 -1.66
C ARG A 107 29.65 3.85 -1.28
N ALA A 108 29.97 3.50 -0.04
CA ALA A 108 29.85 2.12 0.45
C ALA A 108 28.38 1.64 0.42
N ALA A 109 27.44 2.45 0.93
CA ALA A 109 26.01 2.16 0.89
C ALA A 109 25.49 2.04 -0.55
N GLY A 110 25.94 2.94 -1.46
CA GLY A 110 25.57 2.90 -2.87
C GLY A 110 26.02 1.62 -3.56
N LEU A 111 27.26 1.17 -3.35
CA LEU A 111 27.77 -0.10 -3.89
C LEU A 111 26.97 -1.29 -3.36
N ALA A 112 26.72 -1.36 -2.06
CA ALA A 112 25.92 -2.43 -1.46
C ALA A 112 24.49 -2.49 -2.03
N LEU A 113 23.84 -1.34 -2.26
CA LEU A 113 22.54 -1.28 -2.89
C LEU A 113 22.57 -1.75 -4.34
N LEU A 114 23.58 -1.34 -5.11
CA LEU A 114 23.73 -1.77 -6.51
C LEU A 114 24.00 -3.28 -6.60
N GLU A 115 24.79 -3.84 -5.70
CA GLU A 115 25.00 -5.30 -5.62
C GLU A 115 23.69 -6.03 -5.34
N ARG A 116 22.90 -5.58 -4.36
CA ARG A 116 21.58 -6.15 -4.05
C ARG A 116 20.59 -6.07 -5.20
N MET A 117 20.73 -5.06 -6.06
CA MET A 117 19.91 -4.87 -7.27
C MET A 117 20.47 -5.59 -8.50
N GLU A 118 21.55 -6.36 -8.34
CA GLU A 118 22.23 -7.04 -9.47
C GLU A 118 22.73 -6.04 -10.52
N LEU A 119 23.20 -4.88 -10.08
CA LEU A 119 23.70 -3.77 -10.92
C LEU A 119 25.16 -3.43 -10.64
N ALA A 120 25.92 -4.28 -9.95
CA ALA A 120 27.32 -4.02 -9.59
C ALA A 120 28.20 -3.71 -10.81
N GLU A 121 28.04 -4.45 -11.91
CA GLU A 121 28.79 -4.25 -13.16
C GLU A 121 28.44 -2.94 -13.88
N TRP A 122 27.31 -2.35 -13.54
CA TRP A 122 26.79 -1.10 -14.12
C TRP A 122 27.09 0.12 -13.25
N ALA A 123 27.72 -0.07 -12.11
CA ALA A 123 27.96 0.99 -11.11
C ALA A 123 28.64 2.24 -11.70
N THR A 124 29.51 2.08 -12.69
CA THR A 124 30.31 3.15 -13.32
C THR A 124 29.88 3.47 -14.76
N LYS A 125 28.85 2.80 -15.30
CA LYS A 125 28.31 3.09 -16.64
C LYS A 125 27.33 4.25 -16.54
N GLN A 126 27.11 4.96 -17.65
CA GLN A 126 26.14 6.06 -17.65
C GLN A 126 24.71 5.52 -17.55
N VAL A 127 23.86 6.18 -16.75
CA VAL A 127 22.43 5.84 -16.53
C VAL A 127 21.68 5.73 -17.85
N GLN A 128 21.98 6.57 -18.84
CA GLN A 128 21.31 6.51 -20.15
C GLN A 128 21.56 5.21 -20.94
N THR A 129 22.60 4.44 -20.60
CA THR A 129 22.90 3.15 -21.24
C THR A 129 22.15 1.97 -20.60
N LEU A 130 21.51 2.19 -19.46
CA LEU A 130 20.76 1.18 -18.74
C LEU A 130 19.37 0.97 -19.38
N SER A 131 18.88 -0.27 -19.32
CA SER A 131 17.48 -0.56 -19.66
C SER A 131 16.50 0.19 -18.74
N LYS A 132 15.25 0.30 -19.16
CA LYS A 132 14.20 0.94 -18.33
C LYS A 132 14.05 0.29 -16.94
N GLY A 133 14.10 -1.05 -16.87
CA GLY A 133 14.03 -1.77 -15.60
C GLY A 133 15.26 -1.52 -14.71
N MET A 134 16.47 -1.47 -15.30
CA MET A 134 17.69 -1.14 -14.56
C MET A 134 17.66 0.30 -14.04
N GLN A 135 17.16 1.26 -14.81
CA GLN A 135 16.97 2.64 -14.36
C GLN A 135 15.98 2.69 -13.18
N GLN A 136 14.89 1.90 -13.22
CA GLN A 136 13.94 1.80 -12.12
C GLN A 136 14.60 1.24 -10.84
N LYS A 137 15.46 0.23 -10.96
CA LYS A 137 16.27 -0.28 -9.84
C LYS A 137 17.18 0.80 -9.23
N VAL A 138 17.88 1.56 -10.07
CA VAL A 138 18.73 2.68 -9.60
C VAL A 138 17.88 3.73 -8.88
N GLN A 139 16.74 4.10 -9.44
CA GLN A 139 15.84 5.06 -8.83
C GLN A 139 15.29 4.57 -7.49
N PHE A 140 14.94 3.29 -7.37
CA PHE A 140 14.55 2.69 -6.09
C PHE A 140 15.68 2.73 -5.07
N CYS A 141 16.95 2.50 -5.47
CA CYS A 141 18.11 2.67 -4.60
C CYS A 141 18.22 4.10 -4.06
N THR A 142 17.88 5.15 -4.84
CA THR A 142 17.91 6.54 -4.36
C THR A 142 16.91 6.80 -3.23
N ALA A 143 15.79 6.08 -3.20
CA ALA A 143 14.85 6.13 -2.10
C ALA A 143 15.35 5.37 -0.87
N LEU A 144 16.06 4.25 -1.06
CA LEU A 144 16.57 3.39 0.03
C LEU A 144 17.81 3.93 0.73
N ILE A 145 18.66 4.68 0.02
CA ILE A 145 19.93 5.18 0.57
C ILE A 145 19.66 6.11 1.77
N GLY A 146 20.49 6.01 2.81
CA GLY A 146 20.29 6.78 4.05
C GLY A 146 19.23 6.19 5.00
N GLU A 147 18.68 5.03 4.68
CA GLU A 147 17.76 4.26 5.54
C GLU A 147 16.60 5.10 6.13
N PRO A 148 15.76 5.69 5.28
CA PRO A 148 14.69 6.56 5.74
C PRO A 148 13.70 5.83 6.65
N ARG A 149 13.07 6.57 7.58
CA ARG A 149 12.00 6.04 8.44
C ARG A 149 10.67 5.93 7.71
N LEU A 150 10.40 6.84 6.77
CA LEU A 150 9.22 6.82 5.92
C LEU A 150 9.65 6.75 4.45
N LEU A 151 9.26 5.67 3.79
CA LEU A 151 9.40 5.46 2.35
C LEU A 151 8.07 5.74 1.67
N ILE A 152 8.03 6.73 0.79
CA ILE A 152 6.87 7.03 -0.05
C ILE A 152 7.22 6.62 -1.48
N LEU A 153 6.44 5.70 -2.05
CA LEU A 153 6.72 5.08 -3.34
C LEU A 153 5.50 5.26 -4.26
N ASP A 154 5.66 6.04 -5.32
CA ASP A 154 4.60 6.28 -6.30
C ASP A 154 4.77 5.33 -7.49
N GLU A 155 3.85 4.37 -7.63
CA GLU A 155 3.83 3.32 -8.67
C GLU A 155 5.18 2.57 -8.83
N PRO A 156 5.82 2.05 -7.75
CA PRO A 156 7.17 1.50 -7.82
C PRO A 156 7.30 0.25 -8.67
N PHE A 157 6.21 -0.48 -8.90
CA PHE A 157 6.20 -1.72 -9.68
C PHE A 157 5.92 -1.49 -11.17
N ALA A 158 5.64 -0.24 -11.58
CA ALA A 158 5.29 0.06 -12.96
C ALA A 158 6.44 -0.28 -13.93
N GLY A 159 6.13 -1.14 -14.91
CA GLY A 159 7.10 -1.53 -15.94
C GLY A 159 8.23 -2.46 -15.47
N LEU A 160 8.11 -3.08 -14.30
CA LEU A 160 8.98 -4.15 -13.85
C LEU A 160 8.45 -5.51 -14.32
N ASP A 161 9.38 -6.40 -14.65
CA ASP A 161 9.08 -7.82 -14.84
C ASP A 161 8.82 -8.52 -13.48
N PRO A 162 8.27 -9.75 -13.46
CA PRO A 162 7.95 -10.45 -12.23
C PRO A 162 9.14 -10.69 -11.29
N ILE A 163 10.35 -10.93 -11.83
CA ILE A 163 11.55 -11.19 -11.02
C ILE A 163 11.96 -9.92 -10.27
N ASN A 164 11.99 -8.79 -10.99
CA ASN A 164 12.33 -7.51 -10.39
C ASN A 164 11.25 -7.02 -9.41
N THR A 165 9.98 -7.32 -9.70
CA THR A 165 8.88 -7.06 -8.77
C THR A 165 9.09 -7.82 -7.45
N GLN A 166 9.37 -9.13 -7.48
CA GLN A 166 9.65 -9.91 -6.28
C GLN A 166 10.88 -9.41 -5.50
N LEU A 167 11.91 -8.92 -6.22
CA LEU A 167 13.07 -8.31 -5.56
C LEU A 167 12.67 -7.07 -4.76
N PHE A 168 11.85 -6.19 -5.34
CA PHE A 168 11.35 -4.98 -4.65
C PHE A 168 10.49 -5.35 -3.45
N GLU A 169 9.55 -6.29 -3.60
CA GLU A 169 8.69 -6.79 -2.54
C GLU A 169 9.50 -7.30 -1.34
N ARG A 170 10.53 -8.12 -1.59
CA ARG A 170 11.42 -8.63 -0.56
C ARG A 170 12.15 -7.49 0.16
N ILE A 171 12.68 -6.51 -0.57
CA ILE A 171 13.37 -5.36 0.05
C ILE A 171 12.42 -4.52 0.89
N LEU A 172 11.19 -4.30 0.43
CA LEU A 172 10.19 -3.58 1.22
C LEU A 172 9.82 -4.33 2.50
N ALA A 173 9.67 -5.66 2.44
CA ALA A 173 9.45 -6.49 3.62
C ALA A 173 10.62 -6.42 4.62
N GLU A 174 11.86 -6.45 4.14
CA GLU A 174 13.07 -6.29 4.96
C GLU A 174 13.13 -4.88 5.61
N ARG A 175 12.81 -3.82 4.85
CA ARG A 175 12.80 -2.45 5.39
C ARG A 175 11.71 -2.29 6.46
N ARG A 176 10.53 -2.87 6.23
CA ARG A 176 9.46 -2.93 7.23
C ARG A 176 9.92 -3.67 8.49
N ALA A 177 10.54 -4.85 8.34
CA ALA A 177 11.05 -5.62 9.47
C ALA A 177 12.13 -4.85 10.26
N ALA A 178 12.89 -3.96 9.60
CA ALA A 178 13.83 -3.03 10.22
C ALA A 178 13.16 -1.78 10.84
N GLY A 179 11.82 -1.70 10.85
CA GLY A 179 11.05 -0.62 11.47
C GLY A 179 10.73 0.56 10.55
N ALA A 180 11.04 0.48 9.26
CA ALA A 180 10.63 1.52 8.31
C ALA A 180 9.13 1.44 8.01
N THR A 181 8.51 2.61 7.87
CA THR A 181 7.12 2.74 7.40
C THR A 181 7.14 2.95 5.89
N VAL A 182 6.22 2.31 5.18
CA VAL A 182 6.11 2.43 3.73
C VAL A 182 4.72 2.93 3.35
N LEU A 183 4.65 4.03 2.59
CA LEU A 183 3.44 4.46 1.90
C LEU A 183 3.60 4.14 0.42
N LEU A 184 2.78 3.23 -0.08
CA LEU A 184 2.82 2.72 -1.45
C LEU A 184 1.60 3.23 -2.22
N SER A 185 1.81 4.04 -3.26
CA SER A 185 0.76 4.39 -4.21
C SER A 185 0.75 3.38 -5.36
N THR A 186 -0.41 2.83 -5.66
CA THR A 186 -0.56 1.94 -6.81
C THR A 186 -2.02 1.80 -7.25
N HIS A 187 -2.22 1.37 -8.49
CA HIS A 187 -3.50 0.91 -9.01
C HIS A 187 -3.59 -0.64 -9.08
N GLN A 188 -2.51 -1.35 -8.75
CA GLN A 188 -2.43 -2.82 -8.77
C GLN A 188 -2.95 -3.41 -7.47
N MET A 189 -4.25 -3.70 -7.40
CA MET A 189 -4.93 -4.11 -6.16
C MET A 189 -4.44 -5.47 -5.63
N ASN A 190 -4.04 -6.39 -6.53
CA ASN A 190 -3.43 -7.67 -6.15
C ASN A 190 -2.12 -7.49 -5.36
N LYS A 191 -1.32 -6.47 -5.69
CA LYS A 191 -0.09 -6.16 -4.95
C LYS A 191 -0.38 -5.63 -3.55
N VAL A 192 -1.44 -4.84 -3.42
CA VAL A 192 -1.88 -4.36 -2.11
C VAL A 192 -2.34 -5.50 -1.21
N GLU A 193 -3.11 -6.45 -1.76
CA GLU A 193 -3.54 -7.64 -1.01
C GLU A 193 -2.38 -8.49 -0.48
N GLN A 194 -1.27 -8.53 -1.22
CA GLN A 194 -0.09 -9.32 -0.88
C GLN A 194 0.85 -8.63 0.11
N LEU A 195 0.99 -7.31 0.02
CA LEU A 195 2.06 -6.56 0.68
C LEU A 195 1.58 -5.65 1.80
N CYS A 196 0.35 -5.12 1.70
CA CYS A 196 -0.06 -4.01 2.55
C CYS A 196 -0.91 -4.46 3.74
N ASP A 197 -0.67 -3.82 4.86
CA ASP A 197 -1.43 -4.05 6.09
C ASP A 197 -2.77 -3.32 6.05
N ARG A 198 -2.73 -2.04 5.64
CA ARG A 198 -3.87 -1.14 5.56
C ARG A 198 -3.87 -0.42 4.22
N ALA A 199 -5.03 0.05 3.81
CA ALA A 199 -5.20 0.78 2.57
C ALA A 199 -6.17 1.95 2.74
N LEU A 200 -5.91 2.99 1.97
CA LEU A 200 -6.83 4.08 1.67
C LEU A 200 -7.13 4.03 0.17
N MET A 201 -8.39 4.01 -0.20
CA MET A 201 -8.81 4.10 -1.59
C MET A 201 -9.42 5.46 -1.86
N ILE A 202 -8.88 6.16 -2.87
CA ILE A 202 -9.35 7.47 -3.32
C ILE A 202 -10.01 7.33 -4.69
N HIS A 203 -11.17 7.98 -4.84
CA HIS A 203 -11.89 8.10 -6.11
C HIS A 203 -12.41 9.51 -6.28
N HIS A 204 -12.05 10.19 -7.39
CA HIS A 204 -12.41 11.59 -7.65
C HIS A 204 -12.10 12.55 -6.48
N GLY A 205 -10.94 12.37 -5.84
CA GLY A 205 -10.50 13.18 -4.71
C GLY A 205 -11.10 12.81 -3.36
N HIS A 206 -12.07 11.93 -3.29
CA HIS A 206 -12.73 11.50 -2.06
C HIS A 206 -12.19 10.16 -1.56
N MET A 207 -12.10 10.02 -0.26
CA MET A 207 -11.85 8.74 0.40
C MET A 207 -13.10 7.87 0.29
N VAL A 208 -12.96 6.67 -0.33
CA VAL A 208 -14.08 5.73 -0.51
C VAL A 208 -13.95 4.48 0.36
N LEU A 209 -12.72 4.08 0.70
CA LEU A 209 -12.42 2.98 1.62
C LEU A 209 -11.17 3.30 2.43
N TYR A 210 -11.18 2.88 3.71
CA TYR A 210 -10.02 3.02 4.61
C TYR A 210 -10.05 1.93 5.68
N GLY A 211 -8.93 1.25 5.91
CA GLY A 211 -8.81 0.24 6.95
C GLY A 211 -7.82 -0.86 6.65
N ALA A 212 -7.78 -1.88 7.51
CA ALA A 212 -6.96 -3.07 7.30
C ALA A 212 -7.43 -3.85 6.07
N VAL A 213 -6.51 -4.18 5.16
CA VAL A 213 -6.81 -4.85 3.87
C VAL A 213 -7.62 -6.13 4.08
N GLY A 214 -7.18 -6.98 5.01
CA GLY A 214 -7.88 -8.23 5.31
C GLY A 214 -9.28 -8.02 5.89
N GLU A 215 -9.50 -6.95 6.66
CA GLU A 215 -10.81 -6.62 7.21
C GLU A 215 -11.75 -6.06 6.14
N LEU A 216 -11.27 -5.13 5.29
CA LEU A 216 -12.03 -4.60 4.17
C LEU A 216 -12.55 -5.72 3.26
N ARG A 217 -11.69 -6.68 2.94
CA ARG A 217 -12.04 -7.84 2.11
C ARG A 217 -13.07 -8.77 2.75
N ARG A 218 -12.98 -8.98 4.07
CA ARG A 218 -13.96 -9.84 4.81
C ARG A 218 -15.30 -9.15 5.01
N ARG A 219 -15.29 -7.87 5.39
CA ARG A 219 -16.54 -7.12 5.68
C ARG A 219 -17.49 -7.03 4.50
N HIS A 220 -16.95 -6.96 3.28
CA HIS A 220 -17.74 -6.81 2.06
C HIS A 220 -17.91 -8.12 1.28
N ALA A 221 -17.31 -9.21 1.76
CA ALA A 221 -17.51 -10.54 1.19
C ALA A 221 -18.92 -11.07 1.50
N ASP A 222 -19.42 -11.94 0.63
CA ASP A 222 -20.61 -12.73 0.95
C ASP A 222 -20.35 -13.60 2.20
N HIS A 223 -21.39 -13.87 2.95
CA HIS A 223 -21.34 -14.86 4.04
C HIS A 223 -21.19 -16.26 3.45
N ALA A 224 -19.96 -16.63 3.09
CA ALA A 224 -19.64 -17.81 2.31
C ALA A 224 -18.27 -18.39 2.71
N VAL A 225 -18.06 -19.63 2.30
CA VAL A 225 -16.76 -20.30 2.37
C VAL A 225 -16.35 -20.83 1.00
N MET A 226 -15.04 -20.86 0.75
CA MET A 226 -14.45 -21.52 -0.42
C MET A 226 -13.99 -22.92 -0.01
N LEU A 227 -14.37 -23.92 -0.80
CA LEU A 227 -14.10 -25.32 -0.56
C LEU A 227 -13.50 -25.96 -1.81
N ARG A 228 -12.39 -26.66 -1.64
CA ARG A 228 -11.88 -27.61 -2.63
C ARG A 228 -12.08 -29.03 -2.10
N CYS A 229 -12.86 -29.81 -2.80
CA CYS A 229 -13.10 -31.20 -2.48
C CYS A 229 -13.35 -32.01 -3.77
N GLU A 230 -13.33 -33.33 -3.69
CA GLU A 230 -13.76 -34.21 -4.76
C GLU A 230 -15.30 -34.26 -4.78
N GLY A 231 -15.87 -34.08 -5.98
CA GLY A 231 -17.32 -34.04 -6.16
C GLY A 231 -17.98 -32.71 -5.79
N ARG A 232 -19.31 -32.67 -5.87
CA ARG A 232 -20.12 -31.51 -5.47
C ARG A 232 -20.57 -31.68 -4.02
N PRO A 233 -20.37 -30.69 -3.16
CA PRO A 233 -20.76 -30.76 -1.76
C PRO A 233 -22.25 -30.39 -1.59
N ASP A 234 -23.15 -31.30 -1.97
CA ASP A 234 -24.60 -31.09 -1.84
C ASP A 234 -25.09 -31.49 -0.44
N GLY A 235 -26.16 -30.84 0.02
CA GLY A 235 -26.87 -31.21 1.26
C GLY A 235 -26.09 -30.91 2.54
N VAL A 236 -25.12 -30.00 2.51
CA VAL A 236 -24.35 -29.59 3.70
C VAL A 236 -25.21 -28.71 4.60
N PRO A 237 -25.42 -29.06 5.88
CA PRO A 237 -26.23 -28.28 6.81
C PRO A 237 -25.70 -26.83 6.94
N GLY A 238 -26.63 -25.86 6.91
CA GLY A 238 -26.27 -24.43 7.01
C GLY A 238 -25.77 -23.80 5.71
N VAL A 239 -25.80 -24.53 4.60
CA VAL A 239 -25.45 -24.01 3.27
C VAL A 239 -26.75 -23.78 2.47
N ARG A 240 -26.99 -22.52 2.07
CA ARG A 240 -28.17 -22.13 1.30
C ARG A 240 -27.99 -22.31 -0.21
N ALA A 241 -26.76 -22.19 -0.71
CA ALA A 241 -26.46 -22.37 -2.13
C ALA A 241 -24.99 -22.79 -2.33
N VAL A 242 -24.76 -23.54 -3.41
CA VAL A 242 -23.45 -24.04 -3.84
C VAL A 242 -23.19 -23.55 -5.25
N GLU A 243 -22.12 -22.76 -5.43
CA GLU A 243 -21.70 -22.20 -6.71
C GLU A 243 -20.28 -22.69 -7.04
N ARG A 244 -19.91 -22.73 -8.31
CA ARG A 244 -18.55 -23.04 -8.73
C ARG A 244 -17.86 -21.78 -9.21
N VAL A 245 -16.75 -21.43 -8.57
CA VAL A 245 -15.96 -20.22 -8.85
C VAL A 245 -14.49 -20.64 -8.96
N ASP A 246 -13.85 -20.37 -10.08
CA ASP A 246 -12.42 -20.62 -10.35
C ASP A 246 -11.93 -22.04 -10.00
N GLY A 247 -12.80 -23.04 -10.22
CA GLY A 247 -12.49 -24.46 -9.96
C GLY A 247 -12.70 -24.90 -8.51
N GLU A 248 -13.07 -24.01 -7.60
CA GLU A 248 -13.49 -24.30 -6.22
C GLU A 248 -15.00 -24.17 -6.04
N TRP A 249 -15.50 -24.70 -4.93
CA TRP A 249 -16.91 -24.55 -4.54
C TRP A 249 -17.05 -23.36 -3.59
N LYS A 250 -17.89 -22.40 -3.93
CA LYS A 250 -18.34 -21.33 -3.04
C LYS A 250 -19.65 -21.78 -2.38
N LEU A 251 -19.61 -21.98 -1.07
CA LEU A 251 -20.76 -22.34 -0.27
C LEU A 251 -21.31 -21.09 0.40
N LEU A 252 -22.48 -20.62 -0.05
CA LEU A 252 -23.19 -19.50 0.57
C LEU A 252 -23.87 -20.02 1.85
N LEU A 253 -23.57 -19.38 2.98
CA LEU A 253 -24.05 -19.81 4.28
C LEU A 253 -25.41 -19.17 4.61
N GLU A 254 -26.21 -19.86 5.41
CA GLU A 254 -27.40 -19.28 6.03
C GLU A 254 -27.01 -18.22 7.06
N PRO A 255 -27.87 -17.21 7.33
CA PRO A 255 -27.60 -16.21 8.35
C PRO A 255 -27.35 -16.86 9.73
N GLY A 256 -26.26 -16.46 10.38
CA GLY A 256 -25.87 -16.95 11.71
C GLY A 256 -25.11 -18.28 11.74
N VAL A 257 -24.94 -18.95 10.61
CA VAL A 257 -24.16 -20.19 10.52
C VAL A 257 -22.66 -19.84 10.49
N SER A 258 -21.86 -20.45 11.37
CA SER A 258 -20.42 -20.22 11.39
C SER A 258 -19.71 -21.05 10.31
N PRO A 259 -18.62 -20.53 9.69
CA PRO A 259 -17.76 -21.33 8.80
C PRO A 259 -17.27 -22.62 9.45
N GLN A 260 -16.99 -22.58 10.75
CA GLN A 260 -16.53 -23.73 11.51
C GLN A 260 -17.57 -24.86 11.59
N SER A 261 -18.85 -24.52 11.77
CA SER A 261 -19.93 -25.54 11.82
C SER A 261 -20.08 -26.24 10.47
N VAL A 262 -19.92 -25.50 9.36
CA VAL A 262 -19.94 -26.07 8.01
C VAL A 262 -18.76 -26.99 7.75
N LEU A 263 -17.56 -26.62 8.20
CA LEU A 263 -16.38 -27.49 8.11
C LEU A 263 -16.60 -28.80 8.89
N LEU A 264 -17.13 -28.73 10.10
CA LEU A 264 -17.45 -29.92 10.90
C LEU A 264 -18.48 -30.81 10.24
N ALA A 265 -19.51 -30.22 9.62
CA ALA A 265 -20.52 -30.95 8.87
C ALA A 265 -19.93 -31.67 7.65
N LEU A 266 -19.06 -31.02 6.89
CA LEU A 266 -18.35 -31.62 5.75
C LEU A 266 -17.49 -32.81 6.17
N VAL A 267 -16.69 -32.64 7.22
CA VAL A 267 -15.84 -33.72 7.77
C VAL A 267 -16.70 -34.86 8.30
N GLY A 268 -17.77 -34.56 9.04
CA GLY A 268 -18.73 -35.57 9.57
C GLY A 268 -19.44 -36.34 8.47
N ALA A 269 -19.70 -35.71 7.30
CA ALA A 269 -20.28 -36.36 6.12
C ALA A 269 -19.22 -37.15 5.30
N GLY A 270 -17.96 -37.20 5.72
CA GLY A 270 -16.89 -37.90 5.02
C GLY A 270 -16.45 -37.25 3.72
N VAL A 271 -16.72 -35.94 3.53
CA VAL A 271 -16.26 -35.20 2.36
C VAL A 271 -14.74 -35.02 2.43
N PRO A 272 -13.96 -35.45 1.42
CA PRO A 272 -12.52 -35.28 1.39
C PRO A 272 -12.15 -33.81 1.12
N VAL A 273 -11.99 -33.03 2.20
CA VAL A 273 -11.67 -31.61 2.13
C VAL A 273 -10.18 -31.43 1.80
N VAL A 274 -9.87 -30.82 0.67
CA VAL A 274 -8.51 -30.47 0.24
C VAL A 274 -8.12 -29.07 0.75
N SER A 275 -9.02 -28.10 0.63
CA SER A 275 -8.86 -26.76 1.20
C SER A 275 -10.21 -26.21 1.65
N PHE A 276 -10.18 -25.41 2.71
CA PHE A 276 -11.35 -24.70 3.24
C PHE A 276 -10.93 -23.34 3.75
N SER A 277 -11.56 -22.28 3.26
CA SER A 277 -11.29 -20.91 3.69
C SER A 277 -12.57 -20.07 3.72
N VAL A 278 -12.60 -19.06 4.56
CA VAL A 278 -13.67 -18.05 4.55
C VAL A 278 -13.54 -17.24 3.26
N ALA A 279 -14.65 -17.08 2.53
CA ALA A 279 -14.66 -16.28 1.32
C ALA A 279 -14.27 -14.83 1.64
N THR A 280 -13.44 -14.26 0.78
CA THR A 280 -13.05 -12.84 0.83
C THR A 280 -13.33 -12.21 -0.52
N LEU A 281 -13.72 -10.95 -0.51
CA LEU A 281 -13.89 -10.20 -1.76
C LEU A 281 -12.55 -9.65 -2.22
N PRO A 282 -12.08 -9.89 -3.46
CA PRO A 282 -10.90 -9.22 -4.00
C PRO A 282 -11.04 -7.69 -3.94
N LEU A 283 -9.95 -6.96 -3.69
CA LEU A 283 -9.99 -5.49 -3.63
C LEU A 283 -10.49 -4.86 -4.93
N GLU A 284 -10.24 -5.50 -6.06
CA GLU A 284 -10.73 -5.04 -7.36
C GLU A 284 -12.25 -5.10 -7.46
N ASP A 285 -12.85 -6.21 -7.03
CA ASP A 285 -14.31 -6.38 -6.99
C ASP A 285 -14.92 -5.44 -5.94
N LEU A 286 -14.25 -5.28 -4.80
CA LEU A 286 -14.65 -4.33 -3.76
C LEU A 286 -14.67 -2.89 -4.29
N PHE A 287 -13.65 -2.48 -5.04
CA PHE A 287 -13.60 -1.17 -5.68
C PHE A 287 -14.78 -0.96 -6.64
N VAL A 288 -15.02 -1.94 -7.53
CA VAL A 288 -16.13 -1.86 -8.47
C VAL A 288 -17.47 -1.74 -7.73
N LYS A 289 -17.66 -2.52 -6.67
CA LYS A 289 -18.86 -2.51 -5.84
C LYS A 289 -19.06 -1.15 -5.15
N VAL A 290 -18.02 -0.62 -4.50
CA VAL A 290 -18.08 0.67 -3.79
C VAL A 290 -18.36 1.82 -4.76
N VAL A 291 -17.71 1.85 -5.91
CA VAL A 291 -17.89 2.93 -6.90
C VAL A 291 -19.26 2.86 -7.59
N ARG A 292 -19.77 1.66 -7.92
CA ARG A 292 -21.07 1.48 -8.59
C ARG A 292 -22.27 1.64 -7.65
N GLU A 293 -22.16 1.13 -6.44
CA GLU A 293 -23.26 1.10 -5.48
C GLU A 293 -23.26 2.31 -4.53
N GLY A 294 -22.23 3.18 -4.61
CA GLY A 294 -22.09 4.33 -3.73
C GLY A 294 -21.82 3.99 -2.26
N LEU A 295 -21.51 2.72 -1.96
CA LEU A 295 -21.34 2.21 -0.59
C LEU A 295 -20.19 2.87 0.19
N GLY A 296 -19.26 3.58 -0.48
CA GLY A 296 -18.15 4.28 0.16
C GLY A 296 -18.48 5.72 0.60
N LEU A 297 -19.68 6.22 0.28
CA LEU A 297 -20.11 7.57 0.65
C LEU A 297 -20.94 7.59 1.94
N ASP A 298 -21.28 6.43 2.48
CA ASP A 298 -21.90 6.35 3.80
C ASP A 298 -20.85 6.70 4.87
N HIS A 299 -21.06 7.84 5.50
CA HIS A 299 -20.25 8.45 6.58
C HIS A 299 -20.16 7.61 7.87
N GLY A 300 -20.30 6.30 7.79
CA GLY A 300 -20.22 5.34 8.90
C GLY A 300 -18.83 4.76 9.16
N LEU A 301 -17.81 5.13 8.41
CA LEU A 301 -16.44 4.87 8.82
C LEU A 301 -16.04 5.98 9.76
N SER A 302 -16.23 5.75 11.07
CA SER A 302 -15.65 6.55 12.14
C SER A 302 -14.21 6.90 11.76
N GLY A 303 -13.94 8.18 11.59
CA GLY A 303 -12.58 8.72 11.63
C GLY A 303 -11.88 8.18 12.89
N PRO A 304 -10.56 8.33 12.99
CA PRO A 304 -9.85 7.91 14.18
C PRO A 304 -10.60 8.41 15.42
N PRO A 305 -10.71 7.59 16.49
CA PRO A 305 -11.46 7.98 17.68
C PRO A 305 -11.01 9.37 18.11
N GLU A 306 -11.97 10.25 18.38
CA GLU A 306 -11.66 11.56 18.95
C GLU A 306 -10.78 11.34 20.18
N PRO A 307 -9.69 12.11 20.36
CA PRO A 307 -8.87 11.99 21.56
C PRO A 307 -9.78 12.25 22.77
N GLU A 308 -9.80 11.32 23.72
CA GLU A 308 -10.50 11.49 24.98
C GLU A 308 -10.16 12.89 25.56
N PRO A 309 -11.15 13.69 25.97
CA PRO A 309 -10.86 14.96 26.56
C PRO A 309 -9.99 14.71 27.80
N ALA A 310 -8.83 15.36 27.83
CA ALA A 310 -7.91 15.29 28.95
C ALA A 310 -8.72 15.52 30.24
N ALA A 311 -8.70 14.52 31.11
CA ALA A 311 -9.38 14.60 32.42
C ALA A 311 -8.93 15.89 33.12
N GLY A 312 -9.85 16.84 33.21
CA GLY A 312 -9.63 18.11 33.86
C GLY A 312 -9.20 17.88 35.29
N GLY A 313 -7.95 18.22 35.58
CA GLY A 313 -7.53 18.39 36.94
C GLY A 313 -8.38 19.49 37.58
N ALA A 314 -9.21 19.14 38.52
CA ALA A 314 -9.88 20.09 39.42
C ALA A 314 -8.89 20.60 40.46
N PRO A 315 -9.12 21.81 41.01
CA PRO A 315 -8.18 22.63 41.73
C PRO A 315 -7.66 22.07 43.04
#